data_933b3e2e83481d5cdd44e95ae1620fb5
#
_entry.id   933b3e2e83481d5cdd44e95ae1620fb5
#
_cell.length_a   1.000
_cell.length_b   1.000
_cell.length_c   1.000
_cell.angle_alpha   90.00
_cell.angle_beta   90.00
_cell.angle_gamma   90.00
#
_symmetry.space_group_name_H-M   'P 1'
#
loop_
_entity.id
_entity.type
_entity.pdbx_description
1 polymer ?
#
loop_
_entity_poly.entity_id
_entity_poly.type
_entity_poly.pdbx_seq_one_letter_code
_entity_poly.pdbx_strand_id
1 'polypeptide(L)'
;LNEKSRMSVIFRTVERPSDPRVENSPKKYFPQLITLGQTVDLAFIAQKMQDRSSLSIGDIKSTMQNFVEKLKEQLLEGKTVNIAGLGVFLLAAKSKGEEKAEEVTAKSVDSVRIFFQANKELKITKTATRAG
;
A
#
# COMPACT_ATOMS: atom_id res chain seq x y z
N LEU A 1 -11.11 15.36 23.14
CA LEU A 1 -10.12 14.53 22.45
C LEU A 1 -9.11 15.43 21.75
N ASN A 2 -7.82 15.26 22.03
CA ASN A 2 -6.78 15.99 21.34
C ASN A 2 -6.57 15.43 19.93
N GLU A 3 -5.90 16.19 19.07
CA GLU A 3 -5.68 15.78 17.67
C GLU A 3 -4.88 14.48 17.57
N LYS A 4 -3.93 14.24 18.46
CA LYS A 4 -3.14 13.00 18.50
C LYS A 4 -4.03 11.76 18.66
N SER A 5 -5.08 11.89 19.48
CA SER A 5 -6.01 10.78 19.71
C SER A 5 -6.83 10.44 18.45
N ARG A 6 -7.17 11.46 17.64
CA ARG A 6 -7.94 11.27 16.39
C ARG A 6 -7.10 10.67 15.27
N MET A 7 -5.77 10.86 15.31
CA MET A 7 -4.85 10.43 14.26
C MET A 7 -4.13 9.14 14.64
N SER A 8 -4.72 8.35 15.53
CA SER A 8 -4.14 7.07 15.93
C SER A 8 -5.07 5.91 15.55
N VAL A 9 -4.46 4.80 15.17
CA VAL A 9 -5.18 3.57 14.84
C VAL A 9 -5.45 2.80 16.11
N ILE A 10 -6.67 2.31 16.25
CA ILE A 10 -7.09 1.52 17.42
C ILE A 10 -6.66 0.07 17.21
N PHE A 11 -6.19 -0.58 18.27
CA PHE A 11 -5.93 -2.01 18.23
C PHE A 11 -6.76 -2.72 19.30
N ARG A 12 -6.99 -4.00 19.07
CA ARG A 12 -7.57 -4.92 20.07
C ARG A 12 -6.61 -6.07 20.31
N THR A 13 -6.75 -6.72 21.44
CA THR A 13 -5.96 -7.90 21.78
C THR A 13 -6.63 -9.15 21.20
N VAL A 14 -5.85 -9.97 20.51
CA VAL A 14 -6.30 -11.27 19.99
C VAL A 14 -5.35 -12.36 20.44
N GLU A 15 -5.90 -13.56 20.64
CA GLU A 15 -5.13 -14.74 20.98
C GLU A 15 -4.83 -15.54 19.72
N ARG A 16 -3.57 -15.88 19.54
CA ARG A 16 -3.13 -16.68 18.38
C ARG A 16 -1.97 -17.59 18.77
N PRO A 17 -1.76 -18.72 18.05
CA PRO A 17 -0.56 -19.52 18.25
C PRO A 17 0.71 -18.70 18.03
N SER A 18 1.72 -18.93 18.85
CA SER A 18 3.00 -18.23 18.74
C SER A 18 3.72 -18.55 17.42
N ASP A 19 3.53 -19.77 16.91
CA ASP A 19 4.01 -20.19 15.60
C ASP A 19 2.90 -20.99 14.91
N PRO A 20 2.20 -20.44 13.92
CA PRO A 20 1.12 -21.13 13.24
C PRO A 20 1.57 -22.35 12.44
N ARG A 21 2.89 -22.49 12.19
CA ARG A 21 3.43 -23.64 11.46
C ARG A 21 3.71 -24.83 12.39
N VAL A 22 3.68 -24.62 13.69
CA VAL A 22 3.94 -25.67 14.70
C VAL A 22 2.61 -26.06 15.33
N GLU A 23 2.26 -27.35 15.23
CA GLU A 23 1.08 -27.90 15.89
C GLU A 23 1.27 -27.81 17.41
N ASN A 24 0.21 -27.38 18.11
CA ASN A 24 0.21 -27.24 19.58
C ASN A 24 1.22 -26.20 20.11
N SER A 25 1.61 -25.20 19.30
CA SER A 25 2.45 -24.13 19.80
C SER A 25 1.71 -23.34 20.90
N PRO A 26 2.43 -22.80 21.91
CA PRO A 26 1.80 -21.99 22.94
C PRO A 26 1.08 -20.78 22.34
N LYS A 27 -0.09 -20.45 22.86
CA LYS A 27 -0.85 -19.28 22.43
C LYS A 27 -0.27 -18.03 23.09
N LYS A 28 -0.25 -16.95 22.33
CA LYS A 28 0.15 -15.63 22.80
C LYS A 28 -0.90 -14.62 22.45
N TYR A 29 -0.86 -13.48 23.10
CA TYR A 29 -1.76 -12.37 22.83
C TYR A 29 -1.03 -11.33 21.99
N PHE A 30 -1.71 -10.86 20.93
CA PHE A 30 -1.15 -9.94 19.96
C PHE A 30 -2.08 -8.76 19.76
N PRO A 31 -1.53 -7.56 19.50
CA PRO A 31 -2.35 -6.45 19.05
C PRO A 31 -2.76 -6.67 17.59
N GLN A 32 -4.03 -6.43 17.30
CA GLN A 32 -4.57 -6.43 15.95
C GLN A 32 -5.18 -5.07 15.67
N LEU A 33 -4.69 -4.41 14.62
CA LEU A 33 -5.24 -3.11 14.23
C LEU A 33 -6.69 -3.27 13.78
N ILE A 34 -7.52 -2.33 14.21
CA ILE A 34 -8.93 -2.31 13.84
C ILE A 34 -9.09 -1.32 12.69
N THR A 35 -9.60 -1.82 11.56
CA THR A 35 -10.01 -0.95 10.45
C THR A 35 -11.49 -0.63 10.62
N LEU A 36 -11.86 0.63 10.36
CA LEU A 36 -13.24 1.08 10.54
C LEU A 36 -14.16 0.66 9.41
N GLY A 37 -13.65 -0.11 8.44
CA GLY A 37 -14.46 -0.59 7.33
C GLY A 37 -14.81 0.46 6.29
N GLN A 38 -14.26 1.66 6.41
CA GLN A 38 -14.48 2.74 5.47
C GLN A 38 -13.35 2.82 4.45
N THR A 39 -13.74 2.92 3.19
CA THR A 39 -12.78 3.17 2.10
C THR A 39 -12.98 4.58 1.61
N VAL A 40 -11.96 5.41 1.70
CA VAL A 40 -12.01 6.75 1.13
C VAL A 40 -11.47 6.71 -0.29
N ASP A 41 -12.10 7.46 -1.17
CA ASP A 41 -11.72 7.53 -2.58
C ASP A 41 -10.94 8.81 -2.90
N LEU A 42 -10.55 8.94 -4.16
CA LEU A 42 -9.82 10.12 -4.62
C LEU A 42 -10.66 11.40 -4.47
N ALA A 43 -11.97 11.32 -4.68
CA ALA A 43 -12.83 12.49 -4.56
C ALA A 43 -12.83 13.03 -3.13
N PHE A 44 -12.88 12.15 -2.14
CA PHE A 44 -12.81 12.54 -0.72
C PHE A 44 -11.47 13.20 -0.39
N ILE A 45 -10.38 12.59 -0.84
CA ILE A 45 -9.03 13.13 -0.60
C ILE A 45 -8.87 14.48 -1.32
N ALA A 46 -9.36 14.58 -2.56
CA ALA A 46 -9.29 15.83 -3.34
C ALA A 46 -10.04 16.96 -2.64
N GLN A 47 -11.18 16.66 -2.01
CA GLN A 47 -11.93 17.65 -1.23
C GLN A 47 -11.09 18.17 -0.05
N LYS A 48 -10.38 17.30 0.64
CA LYS A 48 -9.49 17.69 1.73
C LYS A 48 -8.30 18.52 1.23
N MET A 49 -7.79 18.19 0.06
CA MET A 49 -6.70 18.93 -0.56
C MET A 49 -7.14 20.32 -1.00
N GLN A 50 -8.38 20.46 -1.45
CA GLN A 50 -8.93 21.75 -1.89
C GLN A 50 -8.89 22.80 -0.78
N ASP A 51 -9.08 22.39 0.47
CA ASP A 51 -9.06 23.31 1.62
C ASP A 51 -7.73 24.04 1.77
N ARG A 52 -6.65 23.51 1.17
CA ARG A 52 -5.30 24.08 1.25
C ARG A 52 -4.70 24.39 -0.10
N SER A 53 -5.52 24.47 -1.13
CA SER A 53 -5.08 24.62 -2.52
C SER A 53 -6.04 25.56 -3.26
N SER A 54 -5.51 26.27 -4.24
CA SER A 54 -6.34 27.07 -5.15
C SER A 54 -6.98 26.21 -6.25
N LEU A 55 -6.64 24.92 -6.32
CA LEU A 55 -7.18 24.02 -7.35
C LEU A 55 -8.58 23.54 -7.00
N SER A 56 -9.42 23.37 -8.02
CA SER A 56 -10.73 22.76 -7.85
C SER A 56 -10.61 21.24 -7.64
N ILE A 57 -11.67 20.61 -7.12
CA ILE A 57 -11.71 19.15 -6.99
C ILE A 57 -11.52 18.49 -8.34
N GLY A 58 -12.12 19.03 -9.41
CA GLY A 58 -11.97 18.51 -10.77
C GLY A 58 -10.54 18.59 -11.27
N ASP A 59 -9.84 19.69 -10.99
CA ASP A 59 -8.43 19.84 -11.35
C ASP A 59 -7.55 18.82 -10.64
N ILE A 60 -7.78 18.62 -9.35
CA ILE A 60 -7.04 17.65 -8.56
C ILE A 60 -7.26 16.24 -9.08
N LYS A 61 -8.51 15.85 -9.30
CA LYS A 61 -8.85 14.53 -9.86
C LYS A 61 -8.21 14.29 -11.21
N SER A 62 -8.31 15.29 -12.10
CA SER A 62 -7.74 15.22 -13.44
C SER A 62 -6.22 15.05 -13.39
N THR A 63 -5.57 15.82 -12.53
CA THR A 63 -4.11 15.75 -12.33
C THR A 63 -3.70 14.38 -11.83
N MET A 64 -4.42 13.84 -10.85
CA MET A 64 -4.10 12.52 -10.29
C MET A 64 -4.33 11.38 -11.29
N GLN A 65 -5.39 11.47 -12.10
CA GLN A 65 -5.63 10.49 -13.15
C GLN A 65 -4.52 10.50 -14.19
N ASN A 66 -4.07 11.68 -14.58
CA ASN A 66 -2.95 11.84 -15.50
C ASN A 66 -1.65 11.30 -14.91
N PHE A 67 -1.42 11.54 -13.62
CA PHE A 67 -0.27 10.99 -12.90
C PHE A 67 -0.25 9.46 -12.96
N VAL A 68 -1.39 8.82 -12.69
CA VAL A 68 -1.50 7.35 -12.72
C VAL A 68 -1.18 6.81 -14.12
N GLU A 69 -1.70 7.46 -15.17
CA GLU A 69 -1.41 7.05 -16.55
C GLU A 69 0.08 7.15 -16.87
N LYS A 70 0.71 8.25 -16.49
CA LYS A 70 2.14 8.47 -16.75
C LYS A 70 3.01 7.53 -15.93
N LEU A 71 2.62 7.24 -14.70
CA LEU A 71 3.28 6.22 -13.87
C LEU A 71 3.27 4.87 -14.59
N LYS A 72 2.10 4.45 -15.06
CA LYS A 72 1.94 3.18 -15.79
C LYS A 72 2.82 3.15 -17.04
N GLU A 73 2.86 4.22 -17.81
CA GLU A 73 3.69 4.31 -19.01
C GLU A 73 5.17 4.08 -18.69
N GLN A 74 5.67 4.73 -17.62
CA GLN A 74 7.07 4.58 -17.22
C GLN A 74 7.40 3.19 -16.75
N LEU A 75 6.48 2.55 -16.01
CA LEU A 75 6.66 1.16 -15.58
C LEU A 75 6.70 0.22 -16.77
N LEU A 76 5.86 0.44 -17.78
CA LEU A 76 5.82 -0.37 -18.99
C LEU A 76 7.07 -0.21 -19.87
N GLU A 77 7.79 0.90 -19.71
CA GLU A 77 9.08 1.08 -20.34
C GLU A 77 10.22 0.37 -19.59
N GLY A 78 9.91 -0.36 -18.52
CA GLY A 78 10.89 -1.09 -17.73
C GLY A 78 11.59 -0.26 -16.66
N LYS A 79 11.06 0.91 -16.34
CA LYS A 79 11.66 1.82 -15.36
C LYS A 79 11.08 1.60 -13.98
N THR A 80 11.90 1.89 -12.97
CA THR A 80 11.44 2.01 -11.58
C THR A 80 11.10 3.48 -11.35
N VAL A 81 9.96 3.73 -10.70
CA VAL A 81 9.52 5.11 -10.44
C VAL A 81 9.58 5.38 -8.94
N ASN A 82 10.38 6.36 -8.54
CA ASN A 82 10.51 6.79 -7.16
C ASN A 82 9.84 8.16 -6.98
N ILE A 83 8.81 8.19 -6.16
CA ILE A 83 8.12 9.44 -5.81
C ILE A 83 8.54 9.82 -4.39
N ALA A 84 9.27 10.92 -4.27
CA ALA A 84 9.74 11.41 -2.98
C ALA A 84 8.55 11.63 -2.02
N GLY A 85 8.70 11.16 -0.78
CA GLY A 85 7.63 11.24 0.22
C GLY A 85 6.56 10.17 0.09
N LEU A 86 6.56 9.38 -0.98
CA LEU A 86 5.57 8.32 -1.21
C LEU A 86 6.24 6.96 -1.23
N GLY A 87 6.96 6.64 -2.27
CA GLY A 87 7.59 5.33 -2.38
C GLY A 87 8.05 5.00 -3.78
N VAL A 88 8.46 3.76 -3.93
CA VAL A 88 9.02 3.22 -5.17
C VAL A 88 8.03 2.25 -5.77
N PHE A 89 7.76 2.43 -7.06
CA PHE A 89 6.91 1.53 -7.85
C PHE A 89 7.79 0.78 -8.85
N LEU A 90 7.55 -0.51 -8.98
CA LEU A 90 8.22 -1.34 -9.98
C LEU A 90 7.30 -2.48 -10.41
N LEU A 91 7.59 -3.09 -11.55
CA LEU A 91 6.85 -4.26 -12.00
C LEU A 91 7.55 -5.53 -11.55
N ALA A 92 6.77 -6.52 -11.18
CA ALA A 92 7.22 -7.85 -10.86
C ALA A 92 6.40 -8.87 -11.65
N ALA A 93 7.07 -9.88 -12.20
CA ALA A 93 6.42 -10.96 -12.91
C ALA A 93 6.27 -12.18 -12.03
N LYS A 94 5.17 -12.90 -12.21
CA LYS A 94 4.94 -14.19 -11.59
C LYS A 94 4.94 -15.27 -12.68
N SER A 95 5.64 -16.36 -12.42
CA SER A 95 5.72 -17.49 -13.33
C SER A 95 5.90 -18.77 -12.53
N LYS A 96 5.48 -19.89 -13.10
CA LYS A 96 5.75 -21.22 -12.53
C LYS A 96 7.17 -21.69 -12.83
N GLY A 97 7.89 -20.98 -13.68
CA GLY A 97 9.21 -21.36 -14.14
C GLY A 97 9.15 -22.39 -15.27
N GLU A 98 10.27 -22.54 -15.95
CA GLU A 98 10.48 -23.52 -17.02
C GLU A 98 11.71 -24.36 -16.65
N GLU A 99 11.74 -25.60 -17.16
CA GLU A 99 12.87 -26.48 -16.86
C GLU A 99 14.15 -26.08 -17.58
N LYS A 100 14.04 -25.45 -18.76
CA LYS A 100 15.17 -25.00 -19.56
C LYS A 100 15.07 -23.52 -19.87
N ALA A 101 16.22 -22.88 -19.94
CA ALA A 101 16.28 -21.44 -20.25
C ALA A 101 15.67 -21.12 -21.61
N GLU A 102 15.87 -22.00 -22.60
CA GLU A 102 15.36 -21.80 -23.96
C GLU A 102 13.82 -21.86 -24.04
N GLU A 103 13.17 -22.46 -23.05
CA GLU A 103 11.72 -22.59 -23.01
C GLU A 103 11.02 -21.32 -22.50
N VAL A 104 11.78 -20.41 -21.88
CA VAL A 104 11.22 -19.17 -21.32
C VAL A 104 10.83 -18.21 -22.45
N THR A 105 9.56 -17.88 -22.51
CA THR A 105 8.98 -16.95 -23.49
C THR A 105 8.02 -16.02 -22.78
N ALA A 106 7.45 -15.05 -23.50
CA ALA A 106 6.42 -14.18 -22.95
C ALA A 106 5.21 -14.97 -22.39
N LYS A 107 4.93 -16.15 -22.94
CA LYS A 107 3.86 -17.04 -22.47
C LYS A 107 4.17 -17.68 -21.13
N SER A 108 5.44 -17.68 -20.71
CA SER A 108 5.86 -18.20 -19.41
C SER A 108 5.47 -17.26 -18.26
N VAL A 109 5.14 -16.00 -18.56
CA VAL A 109 4.71 -15.03 -17.55
C VAL A 109 3.22 -15.24 -17.27
N ASP A 110 2.89 -15.68 -16.07
CA ASP A 110 1.50 -15.88 -15.64
C ASP A 110 0.79 -14.56 -15.38
N SER A 111 1.49 -13.64 -14.73
CA SER A 111 0.96 -12.31 -14.42
C SER A 111 2.07 -11.31 -14.18
N VAL A 112 1.74 -10.04 -14.39
CA VAL A 112 2.61 -8.92 -14.06
C VAL A 112 1.85 -8.04 -13.06
N ARG A 113 2.50 -7.67 -11.98
CA ARG A 113 1.88 -6.86 -10.95
C ARG A 113 2.77 -5.69 -10.59
N ILE A 114 2.15 -4.64 -10.07
CA ILE A 114 2.86 -3.49 -9.54
C ILE A 114 3.26 -3.81 -8.10
N PHE A 115 4.55 -3.65 -7.82
CA PHE A 115 5.08 -3.74 -6.47
C PHE A 115 5.34 -2.33 -5.96
N PHE A 116 4.92 -2.04 -4.73
CA PHE A 116 5.10 -0.73 -4.12
C PHE A 116 5.82 -0.88 -2.79
N GLN A 117 6.87 -0.07 -2.59
CA GLN A 117 7.60 0.01 -1.33
C GLN A 117 7.59 1.44 -0.82
N ALA A 118 7.02 1.65 0.36
CA ALA A 118 6.91 2.98 0.95
C ALA A 118 8.28 3.56 1.30
N ASN A 119 8.44 4.85 1.06
CA ASN A 119 9.63 5.60 1.48
C ASN A 119 9.61 5.81 3.00
N LYS A 120 10.78 6.12 3.55
CA LYS A 120 10.92 6.39 4.99
C LYS A 120 10.01 7.54 5.44
N GLU A 121 9.82 8.53 4.59
CA GLU A 121 8.99 9.70 4.87
C GLU A 121 7.51 9.35 5.02
N LEU A 122 7.08 8.23 4.40
CA LEU A 122 5.71 7.74 4.52
C LEU A 122 5.50 6.84 5.74
N LYS A 123 6.56 6.51 6.47
CA LYS A 123 6.43 5.61 7.62
C LYS A 123 5.58 6.21 8.74
N ILE A 124 4.68 5.38 9.24
CA ILE A 124 3.88 5.68 10.42
C ILE A 124 4.62 5.10 11.64
N THR A 125 4.77 5.90 12.68
CA THR A 125 5.48 5.46 13.88
C THR A 125 4.61 4.48 14.68
N LYS A 126 5.26 3.55 15.40
CA LYS A 126 4.55 2.60 16.25
C LYS A 126 3.73 3.27 17.35
N THR A 127 4.05 4.52 17.69
CA THR A 127 3.32 5.30 18.70
C THR A 127 1.98 5.82 18.17
N ALA A 128 1.70 5.66 16.88
CA ALA A 128 0.43 6.07 16.27
C ALA A 128 -0.69 5.04 16.49
N THR A 129 -0.59 4.21 17.54
CA THR A 129 -1.61 3.22 17.89
C THR A 129 -2.11 3.46 19.30
N ARG A 130 -3.36 3.06 19.57
CA ARG A 130 -3.98 3.16 20.90
C ARG A 130 -4.90 1.96 21.13
N ALA A 131 -5.07 1.60 22.41
CA ALA A 131 -6.02 0.55 22.78
C ALA A 131 -7.45 0.99 22.48
N GLY A 132 -8.23 0.08 21.98
CA GLY A 132 -9.65 0.30 21.70
C GLY A 132 -10.52 0.22 22.93
#